data_403c101da3bbbd26a438c29b4737a77f
#
_entry.id   403c101da3bbbd26a438c29b4737a77f
#
_cell.length_a   1.000
_cell.length_b   1.000
_cell.length_c   1.000
_cell.angle_alpha   90.00
_cell.angle_beta   90.00
_cell.angle_gamma   90.00
#
_symmetry.space_group_name_H-M   'P 1'
#
loop_
_entity.id
_entity.type
_entity.pdbx_description
1 polymer ?
#
loop_
_entity_poly.entity_id
_entity_poly.type
_entity_poly.pdbx_seq_one_letter_code
_entity_poly.pdbx_strand_id
1 'polypeptide(L)'
;MTRCLFVSDLHGQLERYEKLLAAAAAERPDALFLGGDLLPLGAPPLPGGGSDFLLDWLGPRLEDLRERLGPAYPRVFAIFGNDDPRAEEVSLAELETRGLLVHAHGRRLQLGSFSIYGYACVPPTPFALKDWERYDVSRFVDPGCVSPEEGYRSVPVPDGETKWGTIAGDLVALAGADDLSRAVFLFHSPPYRTRLDRAALDDREVDKVPLDVHVGSIAIRRFVEERQPLVTLHGHVHEAARLSSSWQDRIGATVCLSAAHDGPELALVRFDLEAPEAATRELL
;
A
#
# COMPACT_ATOMS: atom_id res chain seq x y z
N MET A 1 1.00 -18.87 -15.41
CA MET A 1 1.10 -17.41 -15.67
C MET A 1 0.00 -16.75 -14.85
N THR A 2 0.39 -15.99 -13.82
CA THR A 2 -0.53 -15.35 -12.87
C THR A 2 -0.43 -13.84 -13.06
N ARG A 3 -1.32 -13.29 -13.90
CA ARG A 3 -1.32 -11.86 -14.30
C ARG A 3 -1.92 -11.00 -13.21
N CYS A 4 -1.21 -9.97 -12.82
CA CYS A 4 -1.60 -9.08 -11.75
C CYS A 4 -1.62 -7.61 -12.20
N LEU A 5 -2.58 -6.87 -11.66
CA LEU A 5 -2.60 -5.41 -11.68
C LEU A 5 -2.33 -4.88 -10.27
N PHE A 6 -1.58 -3.79 -10.20
CA PHE A 6 -1.28 -3.14 -8.93
C PHE A 6 -1.40 -1.62 -9.08
N VAL A 7 -2.06 -1.01 -8.10
CA VAL A 7 -2.22 0.45 -7.94
C VAL A 7 -2.09 0.84 -6.47
N SER A 8 -1.72 2.09 -6.19
CA SER A 8 -1.63 2.69 -4.86
C SER A 8 -1.98 4.17 -4.93
N ASP A 9 -2.21 4.80 -3.78
CA ASP A 9 -2.33 6.26 -3.65
C ASP A 9 -3.45 6.84 -4.54
N LEU A 10 -4.60 6.16 -4.53
CA LEU A 10 -5.76 6.58 -5.34
C LEU A 10 -6.48 7.80 -4.75
N HIS A 11 -6.40 7.99 -3.41
CA HIS A 11 -6.97 9.13 -2.67
C HIS A 11 -8.40 9.47 -3.06
N GLY A 12 -9.25 8.46 -3.31
CA GLY A 12 -10.63 8.64 -3.69
C GLY A 12 -10.86 9.35 -5.04
N GLN A 13 -9.83 9.47 -5.87
CA GLN A 13 -9.94 10.10 -7.18
C GLN A 13 -10.74 9.20 -8.14
N LEU A 14 -12.00 9.55 -8.36
CA LEU A 14 -12.97 8.73 -9.08
C LEU A 14 -12.48 8.33 -10.48
N GLU A 15 -11.84 9.26 -11.20
CA GLU A 15 -11.30 8.99 -12.54
C GLU A 15 -10.22 7.90 -12.53
N ARG A 16 -9.34 7.88 -11.52
CA ARG A 16 -8.34 6.81 -11.35
C ARG A 16 -9.00 5.45 -11.13
N TYR A 17 -10.03 5.40 -10.29
CA TYR A 17 -10.78 4.17 -10.06
C TYR A 17 -11.52 3.69 -11.31
N GLU A 18 -12.14 4.61 -12.07
CA GLU A 18 -12.82 4.27 -13.32
C GLU A 18 -11.86 3.68 -14.35
N LYS A 19 -10.67 4.27 -14.50
CA LYS A 19 -9.59 3.75 -15.36
C LYS A 19 -9.10 2.37 -14.90
N LEU A 20 -8.93 2.17 -13.58
CA LEU A 20 -8.55 0.89 -13.00
C LEU A 20 -9.59 -0.20 -13.31
N LEU A 21 -10.87 0.08 -13.07
CA LEU A 21 -11.96 -0.87 -13.30
C LEU A 21 -12.12 -1.18 -14.79
N ALA A 22 -11.91 -0.19 -15.66
CA ALA A 22 -11.91 -0.39 -17.12
C ALA A 22 -10.75 -1.30 -17.55
N ALA A 23 -9.53 -1.09 -17.02
CA ALA A 23 -8.37 -1.94 -17.28
C ALA A 23 -8.62 -3.37 -16.79
N ALA A 24 -9.12 -3.54 -15.54
CA ALA A 24 -9.45 -4.85 -14.99
C ALA A 24 -10.52 -5.59 -15.82
N ALA A 25 -11.53 -4.87 -16.32
CA ALA A 25 -12.55 -5.44 -17.20
C ALA A 25 -12.00 -5.90 -18.56
N ALA A 26 -11.06 -5.15 -19.13
CA ALA A 26 -10.47 -5.44 -20.42
C ALA A 26 -9.42 -6.56 -20.35
N GLU A 27 -8.56 -6.50 -19.34
CA GLU A 27 -7.38 -7.37 -19.23
C GLU A 27 -7.66 -8.68 -18.47
N ARG A 28 -8.70 -8.69 -17.62
CA ARG A 28 -9.10 -9.86 -16.81
C ARG A 28 -7.91 -10.48 -16.08
N PRO A 29 -7.27 -9.74 -15.16
CA PRO A 29 -6.15 -10.27 -14.39
C PRO A 29 -6.61 -11.35 -13.41
N ASP A 30 -5.69 -12.19 -12.96
CA ASP A 30 -5.96 -13.18 -11.90
C ASP A 30 -6.06 -12.49 -10.52
N ALA A 31 -5.30 -11.39 -10.34
CA ALA A 31 -5.35 -10.60 -9.12
C ALA A 31 -5.24 -9.09 -9.38
N LEU A 32 -5.86 -8.32 -8.47
CA LEU A 32 -5.76 -6.87 -8.36
C LEU A 32 -5.28 -6.51 -6.96
N PHE A 33 -4.22 -5.70 -6.86
CA PHE A 33 -3.67 -5.23 -5.60
C PHE A 33 -3.91 -3.73 -5.43
N LEU A 34 -4.50 -3.34 -4.28
CA LEU A 34 -4.75 -1.96 -3.87
C LEU A 34 -3.83 -1.64 -2.69
N GLY A 35 -2.81 -0.81 -2.91
CA GLY A 35 -1.64 -0.63 -2.06
C GLY A 35 -1.73 0.46 -0.99
N GLY A 36 -2.93 0.88 -0.62
CA GLY A 36 -3.15 1.90 0.42
C GLY A 36 -3.35 3.30 -0.14
N ASP A 37 -3.75 4.22 0.75
CA ASP A 37 -4.21 5.57 0.47
C ASP A 37 -5.33 5.55 -0.58
N LEU A 38 -6.37 4.80 -0.24
CA LEU A 38 -7.49 4.51 -1.14
C LEU A 38 -8.57 5.57 -1.06
N LEU A 39 -8.79 6.13 0.14
CA LEU A 39 -9.96 6.94 0.45
C LEU A 39 -9.76 8.41 0.09
N PRO A 40 -10.85 9.15 -0.17
CA PRO A 40 -10.74 10.58 -0.41
C PRO A 40 -10.25 11.31 0.84
N LEU A 41 -9.33 12.25 0.66
CA LEU A 41 -8.87 13.15 1.71
C LEU A 41 -10.01 14.10 2.10
N GLY A 42 -10.43 14.05 3.35
CA GLY A 42 -11.65 14.68 3.81
C GLY A 42 -12.88 13.86 3.40
N ALA A 43 -14.06 14.42 3.57
CA ALA A 43 -15.33 13.78 3.17
C ALA A 43 -16.01 14.60 2.07
N PRO A 44 -15.54 14.58 0.81
CA PRO A 44 -16.25 15.22 -0.28
C PRO A 44 -17.59 14.50 -0.49
N PRO A 45 -18.65 15.22 -0.84
CA PRO A 45 -19.94 14.60 -1.17
C PRO A 45 -19.74 13.68 -2.39
N LEU A 46 -20.20 12.43 -2.25
CA LEU A 46 -20.17 11.47 -3.36
C LEU A 46 -21.24 11.78 -4.40
N PRO A 47 -20.97 11.51 -5.70
CA PRO A 47 -22.01 11.53 -6.72
C PRO A 47 -23.14 10.56 -6.33
N GLY A 48 -24.37 11.08 -6.22
CA GLY A 48 -25.53 10.29 -5.79
C GLY A 48 -25.93 10.41 -4.32
N GLY A 49 -25.13 11.16 -3.50
CA GLY A 49 -25.49 11.54 -2.13
C GLY A 49 -25.09 10.54 -1.04
N GLY A 50 -24.30 9.52 -1.35
CA GLY A 50 -23.68 8.63 -0.35
C GLY A 50 -22.59 9.33 0.47
N SER A 51 -22.30 8.80 1.67
CA SER A 51 -21.28 9.34 2.57
C SER A 51 -20.10 8.38 2.79
N ASP A 52 -20.29 7.10 2.51
CA ASP A 52 -19.26 6.07 2.63
C ASP A 52 -18.68 5.74 1.24
N PHE A 53 -17.41 6.08 1.04
CA PHE A 53 -16.77 5.86 -0.25
C PHE A 53 -16.71 4.38 -0.63
N LEU A 54 -16.43 3.52 0.33
CA LEU A 54 -16.30 2.09 0.11
C LEU A 54 -17.65 1.44 -0.21
N LEU A 55 -18.67 1.72 0.61
CA LEU A 55 -19.97 1.07 0.49
C LEU A 55 -20.87 1.71 -0.58
N ASP A 56 -20.85 3.04 -0.70
CA ASP A 56 -21.78 3.77 -1.55
C ASP A 56 -21.20 4.02 -2.96
N TRP A 57 -19.88 3.98 -3.12
CA TRP A 57 -19.27 4.26 -4.41
C TRP A 57 -18.45 3.09 -4.97
N LEU A 58 -17.46 2.57 -4.25
CA LEU A 58 -16.56 1.51 -4.74
C LEU A 58 -17.26 0.15 -4.80
N GLY A 59 -18.01 -0.21 -3.76
CA GLY A 59 -18.69 -1.49 -3.64
C GLY A 59 -19.62 -1.80 -4.83
N PRO A 60 -20.57 -0.91 -5.19
CA PRO A 60 -21.42 -1.12 -6.36
C PRO A 60 -20.63 -1.33 -7.66
N ARG A 61 -19.51 -0.62 -7.84
CA ARG A 61 -18.67 -0.76 -9.04
C ARG A 61 -17.90 -2.07 -9.08
N LEU A 62 -17.45 -2.57 -7.94
CA LEU A 62 -16.86 -3.91 -7.85
C LEU A 62 -17.91 -5.00 -8.08
N GLU A 63 -19.17 -4.80 -7.65
CA GLU A 63 -20.27 -5.70 -7.99
C GLU A 63 -20.55 -5.74 -9.47
N ASP A 64 -20.68 -4.59 -10.11
CA ASP A 64 -20.85 -4.49 -11.56
C ASP A 64 -19.69 -5.18 -12.32
N LEU A 65 -18.45 -4.96 -11.88
CA LEU A 65 -17.29 -5.62 -12.46
C LEU A 65 -17.37 -7.15 -12.28
N ARG A 66 -17.76 -7.62 -11.09
CA ARG A 66 -17.92 -9.06 -10.80
C ARG A 66 -19.03 -9.68 -11.65
N GLU A 67 -20.16 -9.01 -11.81
CA GLU A 67 -21.24 -9.47 -12.67
C GLU A 67 -20.80 -9.58 -14.15
N ARG A 68 -20.06 -8.58 -14.63
CA ARG A 68 -19.54 -8.55 -16.01
C ARG A 68 -18.49 -9.62 -16.29
N LEU A 69 -17.62 -9.92 -15.32
CA LEU A 69 -16.51 -10.85 -15.50
C LEU A 69 -16.87 -12.29 -15.09
N GLY A 70 -17.87 -12.47 -14.23
CA GLY A 70 -18.26 -13.78 -13.72
C GLY A 70 -17.07 -14.54 -13.10
N PRO A 71 -16.77 -15.77 -13.57
CA PRO A 71 -15.64 -16.56 -13.05
C PRO A 71 -14.26 -15.94 -13.28
N ALA A 72 -14.14 -14.96 -14.17
CA ALA A 72 -12.89 -14.24 -14.44
C ALA A 72 -12.73 -12.97 -13.58
N TYR A 73 -13.58 -12.77 -12.56
CA TYR A 73 -13.41 -11.69 -11.60
C TYR A 73 -12.10 -11.88 -10.81
N PRO A 74 -11.21 -10.86 -10.80
CA PRO A 74 -9.92 -10.99 -10.14
C PRO A 74 -10.06 -11.18 -8.62
N ARG A 75 -9.10 -11.82 -8.01
CA ARG A 75 -8.98 -11.77 -6.57
C ARG A 75 -8.41 -10.41 -6.17
N VAL A 76 -9.22 -9.58 -5.51
CA VAL A 76 -8.82 -8.22 -5.12
C VAL A 76 -8.26 -8.25 -3.71
N PHE A 77 -7.00 -7.82 -3.54
CA PHE A 77 -6.33 -7.66 -2.25
C PHE A 77 -6.17 -6.17 -1.96
N ALA A 78 -6.56 -5.73 -0.77
CA ALA A 78 -6.46 -4.34 -0.37
C ALA A 78 -5.80 -4.19 1.00
N ILE A 79 -4.99 -3.15 1.14
CA ILE A 79 -4.57 -2.60 2.43
C ILE A 79 -4.93 -1.12 2.45
N PHE A 80 -5.00 -0.54 3.64
CA PHE A 80 -5.03 0.91 3.81
C PHE A 80 -3.62 1.51 3.79
N GLY A 81 -3.53 2.85 3.67
CA GLY A 81 -2.30 3.62 3.83
C GLY A 81 -2.45 4.61 4.99
N ASN A 82 -1.44 5.47 5.17
CA ASN A 82 -1.41 6.40 6.32
C ASN A 82 -2.49 7.47 6.27
N ASP A 83 -3.04 7.78 5.10
CA ASP A 83 -4.10 8.76 4.93
C ASP A 83 -5.51 8.17 5.09
N ASP A 84 -5.61 6.83 5.15
CA ASP A 84 -6.90 6.13 5.33
C ASP A 84 -7.24 5.99 6.82
N PRO A 85 -8.39 6.50 7.31
CA PRO A 85 -8.81 6.28 8.69
C PRO A 85 -9.07 4.79 8.98
N ARG A 86 -8.55 4.28 10.09
CA ARG A 86 -8.78 2.88 10.52
C ARG A 86 -10.26 2.61 10.84
N ALA A 87 -11.02 3.65 11.17
CA ALA A 87 -12.47 3.55 11.36
C ALA A 87 -13.18 2.95 10.13
N GLU A 88 -12.62 3.14 8.93
CA GLU A 88 -13.16 2.62 7.68
C GLU A 88 -12.90 1.11 7.47
N GLU A 89 -12.16 0.43 8.38
CA GLU A 89 -12.01 -1.04 8.34
C GLU A 89 -13.36 -1.76 8.40
N VAL A 90 -14.37 -1.14 9.04
CA VAL A 90 -15.73 -1.72 9.11
C VAL A 90 -16.35 -1.83 7.72
N SER A 91 -16.25 -0.77 6.91
CA SER A 91 -16.77 -0.74 5.54
C SER A 91 -15.96 -1.66 4.61
N LEU A 92 -14.64 -1.73 4.81
CA LEU A 92 -13.78 -2.65 4.07
C LEU A 92 -14.12 -4.13 4.39
N ALA A 93 -14.40 -4.46 5.66
CA ALA A 93 -14.82 -5.78 6.10
C ALA A 93 -16.21 -6.17 5.53
N GLU A 94 -17.11 -5.21 5.35
CA GLU A 94 -18.40 -5.43 4.68
C GLU A 94 -18.18 -5.83 3.21
N LEU A 95 -17.29 -5.14 2.48
CA LEU A 95 -16.92 -5.51 1.11
C LEU A 95 -16.27 -6.89 1.05
N GLU A 96 -15.46 -7.26 2.03
CA GLU A 96 -14.89 -8.61 2.14
C GLU A 96 -15.99 -9.65 2.37
N THR A 97 -16.95 -9.38 3.24
CA THR A 97 -18.12 -10.28 3.49
C THR A 97 -18.93 -10.50 2.22
N ARG A 98 -19.08 -9.47 1.38
CA ARG A 98 -19.72 -9.55 0.06
C ARG A 98 -18.87 -10.26 -1.00
N GLY A 99 -17.64 -10.65 -0.66
CA GLY A 99 -16.71 -11.32 -1.57
C GLY A 99 -16.18 -10.45 -2.70
N LEU A 100 -16.13 -9.13 -2.49
CA LEU A 100 -15.67 -8.16 -3.50
C LEU A 100 -14.16 -7.92 -3.44
N LEU A 101 -13.59 -7.98 -2.24
CA LEU A 101 -12.16 -7.86 -2.00
C LEU A 101 -11.75 -8.64 -0.75
N VAL A 102 -10.46 -8.64 -0.44
CA VAL A 102 -9.90 -9.22 0.79
C VAL A 102 -9.03 -8.17 1.46
N HIS A 103 -9.34 -7.81 2.70
CA HIS A 103 -8.47 -6.96 3.52
C HIS A 103 -7.24 -7.74 3.92
N ALA A 104 -6.07 -7.34 3.42
CA ALA A 104 -4.86 -8.14 3.54
C ALA A 104 -3.96 -7.75 4.73
N HIS A 105 -4.18 -6.59 5.38
CA HIS A 105 -3.31 -6.11 6.45
C HIS A 105 -3.17 -7.12 7.60
N GLY A 106 -1.92 -7.41 8.01
CA GLY A 106 -1.60 -8.35 9.09
C GLY A 106 -1.95 -9.80 8.77
N ARG A 107 -2.21 -10.15 7.54
CA ARG A 107 -2.67 -11.49 7.14
C ARG A 107 -1.75 -12.15 6.11
N ARG A 108 -1.65 -13.47 6.22
CA ARG A 108 -1.14 -14.37 5.19
C ARG A 108 -2.31 -14.96 4.42
N LEU A 109 -2.34 -14.77 3.13
CA LEU A 109 -3.39 -15.21 2.20
C LEU A 109 -2.77 -16.06 1.09
N GLN A 110 -3.60 -16.69 0.24
CA GLN A 110 -3.12 -17.51 -0.86
C GLN A 110 -3.67 -17.03 -2.21
N LEU A 111 -2.83 -17.07 -3.24
CA LEU A 111 -3.22 -16.92 -4.64
C LEU A 111 -2.55 -18.04 -5.46
N GLY A 112 -3.29 -19.12 -5.72
CA GLY A 112 -2.71 -20.32 -6.33
C GLY A 112 -1.56 -20.86 -5.46
N SER A 113 -0.35 -20.94 -6.03
CA SER A 113 0.85 -21.40 -5.33
C SER A 113 1.65 -20.26 -4.67
N PHE A 114 1.15 -19.01 -4.69
CA PHE A 114 1.80 -17.87 -4.10
C PHE A 114 1.17 -17.48 -2.78
N SER A 115 1.99 -17.10 -1.81
CA SER A 115 1.53 -16.52 -0.55
C SER A 115 1.48 -15.00 -0.66
N ILE A 116 0.39 -14.38 -0.21
CA ILE A 116 0.20 -12.93 -0.21
C ILE A 116 0.21 -12.44 1.23
N TYR A 117 1.02 -11.46 1.54
CA TYR A 117 1.10 -10.81 2.84
C TYR A 117 0.79 -9.33 2.67
N GLY A 118 -0.07 -8.77 3.52
CA GLY A 118 -0.39 -7.35 3.52
C GLY A 118 0.12 -6.66 4.76
N TYR A 119 0.69 -5.47 4.61
CA TYR A 119 1.15 -4.66 5.72
C TYR A 119 1.02 -3.16 5.40
N ALA A 120 0.10 -2.48 6.10
CA ALA A 120 -0.30 -1.09 5.84
C ALA A 120 0.61 -0.05 6.48
N CYS A 121 1.24 -0.38 7.64
CA CYS A 121 1.90 0.64 8.44
C CYS A 121 3.17 1.21 7.79
N VAL A 122 3.34 2.52 7.97
CA VAL A 122 4.52 3.29 7.55
C VAL A 122 5.29 3.79 8.78
N PRO A 123 6.58 4.17 8.65
CA PRO A 123 7.30 4.90 9.68
C PRO A 123 6.60 6.21 10.06
N PRO A 124 6.94 6.83 11.22
CA PRO A 124 6.34 8.09 11.62
C PRO A 124 6.51 9.19 10.56
N THR A 125 5.41 9.85 10.21
CA THR A 125 5.34 10.96 9.27
C THR A 125 5.11 12.30 9.99
N PRO A 126 5.19 13.46 9.28
CA PRO A 126 4.77 14.75 9.83
C PRO A 126 3.26 14.87 10.07
N PHE A 127 2.44 13.94 9.56
CA PHE A 127 0.98 14.02 9.63
C PHE A 127 0.45 13.65 11.02
N ALA A 128 -0.74 14.17 11.35
CA ALA A 128 -1.33 13.99 12.68
C ALA A 128 -2.12 12.67 12.82
N LEU A 129 -2.68 12.11 11.75
CA LEU A 129 -3.35 10.81 11.78
C LEU A 129 -2.31 9.69 11.90
N LYS A 130 -2.48 8.82 12.93
CA LYS A 130 -1.51 7.77 13.28
C LYS A 130 -2.09 6.36 13.20
N ASP A 131 -3.17 6.17 12.51
CA ASP A 131 -3.84 4.86 12.43
C ASP A 131 -2.95 3.78 11.83
N TRP A 132 -2.20 4.13 10.78
CA TRP A 132 -1.31 3.22 10.06
C TRP A 132 0.16 3.64 10.17
N GLU A 133 0.53 4.27 11.29
CA GLU A 133 1.91 4.58 11.59
C GLU A 133 2.41 3.81 12.81
N ARG A 134 3.64 3.32 12.72
CA ARG A 134 4.35 2.62 13.78
C ARG A 134 5.79 3.08 13.84
N TYR A 135 6.42 2.95 14.99
CA TYR A 135 7.87 3.03 15.06
C TYR A 135 8.49 2.03 14.09
N ASP A 136 9.59 2.41 13.44
CA ASP A 136 10.20 1.58 12.40
C ASP A 136 11.01 0.41 13.02
N VAL A 137 12.29 0.62 13.31
CA VAL A 137 13.18 -0.35 13.97
C VAL A 137 13.36 -0.09 15.46
N SER A 138 13.05 1.11 15.91
CA SER A 138 13.15 1.57 17.30
C SER A 138 12.21 2.76 17.50
N ARG A 139 12.13 3.27 18.76
CA ARG A 139 11.32 4.46 19.08
C ARG A 139 11.91 5.80 18.60
N PHE A 140 12.91 5.77 17.76
CA PHE A 140 13.44 6.97 17.13
C PHE A 140 12.42 7.51 16.12
N VAL A 141 12.25 8.84 16.12
CA VAL A 141 11.39 9.59 15.18
C VAL A 141 12.27 10.61 14.49
N ASP A 142 12.22 10.65 13.18
CA ASP A 142 13.01 11.58 12.37
C ASP A 142 12.62 13.04 12.66
N PRO A 143 13.56 13.98 12.54
CA PRO A 143 13.27 15.40 12.74
C PRO A 143 12.12 15.88 11.85
N GLY A 144 11.15 16.59 12.45
CA GLY A 144 9.95 17.09 11.77
C GLY A 144 8.80 16.10 11.66
N CYS A 145 9.00 14.82 12.03
CA CYS A 145 7.92 13.85 12.11
C CYS A 145 7.24 13.87 13.50
N VAL A 146 5.98 13.45 13.53
CA VAL A 146 5.16 13.33 14.74
C VAL A 146 5.20 11.88 15.21
N SER A 147 5.49 11.69 16.50
CA SER A 147 5.49 10.35 17.12
C SER A 147 4.11 9.68 17.02
N PRO A 148 4.04 8.35 16.87
CA PRO A 148 2.79 7.61 16.96
C PRO A 148 2.01 7.82 18.27
N GLU A 149 2.68 8.27 19.34
CA GLU A 149 2.08 8.59 20.65
C GLU A 149 1.48 10.01 20.72
N GLU A 150 1.90 10.94 19.86
CA GLU A 150 1.54 12.37 19.90
C GLU A 150 0.44 12.76 18.91
N GLY A 151 0.18 11.94 17.91
CA GLY A 151 -0.90 12.17 16.94
C GLY A 151 -2.27 11.68 17.43
N TYR A 152 -3.24 11.70 16.56
CA TYR A 152 -4.57 11.15 16.86
C TYR A 152 -4.85 9.88 16.06
N ARG A 153 -5.82 9.09 16.53
CA ARG A 153 -6.30 7.87 15.88
C ARG A 153 -7.81 7.93 15.72
N SER A 154 -8.30 7.41 14.61
CA SER A 154 -9.75 7.36 14.35
C SER A 154 -10.47 6.31 15.20
N VAL A 155 -9.73 5.31 15.72
CA VAL A 155 -10.23 4.29 16.65
C VAL A 155 -9.30 4.16 17.85
N PRO A 156 -9.83 3.78 19.03
CA PRO A 156 -9.01 3.49 20.19
C PRO A 156 -8.05 2.32 19.93
N VAL A 157 -6.79 2.47 20.34
CA VAL A 157 -5.75 1.43 20.27
C VAL A 157 -5.14 1.27 21.66
N PRO A 158 -4.78 0.04 22.09
CA PRO A 158 -4.12 -0.16 23.36
C PRO A 158 -2.81 0.63 23.47
N ASP A 159 -2.57 1.31 24.60
CA ASP A 159 -1.36 2.12 24.84
C ASP A 159 -0.06 1.35 24.59
N GLY A 160 -0.04 0.07 24.96
CA GLY A 160 1.13 -0.79 24.74
C GLY A 160 1.47 -1.00 23.27
N GLU A 161 0.47 -1.07 22.42
CA GLU A 161 0.63 -1.21 20.96
C GLU A 161 1.21 0.08 20.37
N THR A 162 0.65 1.22 20.75
CA THR A 162 1.12 2.54 20.29
C THR A 162 2.56 2.82 20.72
N LYS A 163 2.90 2.46 21.97
CA LYS A 163 4.17 2.79 22.59
C LYS A 163 5.32 1.86 22.20
N TRP A 164 5.03 0.59 21.96
CA TRP A 164 6.05 -0.45 21.77
C TRP A 164 5.98 -1.16 20.43
N GLY A 165 4.90 -0.95 19.67
CA GLY A 165 4.75 -1.54 18.34
C GLY A 165 5.79 -1.00 17.37
N THR A 166 6.46 -1.90 16.65
CA THR A 166 7.42 -1.54 15.60
C THR A 166 7.14 -2.33 14.32
N ILE A 167 7.41 -1.71 13.18
CA ILE A 167 7.34 -2.38 11.88
C ILE A 167 8.22 -3.64 11.88
N ALA A 168 9.43 -3.55 12.45
CA ALA A 168 10.34 -4.69 12.54
C ALA A 168 9.71 -5.87 13.30
N GLY A 169 9.08 -5.62 14.45
CA GLY A 169 8.41 -6.66 15.24
C GLY A 169 7.21 -7.27 14.52
N ASP A 170 6.40 -6.42 13.89
CA ASP A 170 5.22 -6.84 13.16
C ASP A 170 5.58 -7.76 11.98
N LEU A 171 6.63 -7.42 11.21
CA LEU A 171 7.07 -8.23 10.07
C LEU A 171 7.61 -9.60 10.50
N VAL A 172 8.32 -9.67 11.63
CA VAL A 172 8.75 -10.94 12.21
C VAL A 172 7.55 -11.80 12.59
N ALA A 173 6.54 -11.21 13.24
CA ALA A 173 5.32 -11.92 13.62
C ALA A 173 4.50 -12.36 12.41
N LEU A 174 4.37 -11.51 11.38
CA LEU A 174 3.58 -11.77 10.18
C LEU A 174 4.16 -12.88 9.32
N ALA A 175 5.47 -12.84 9.07
CA ALA A 175 6.15 -13.79 8.19
C ALA A 175 6.57 -15.08 8.90
N GLY A 176 6.81 -15.03 10.22
CA GLY A 176 7.30 -16.19 10.99
C GLY A 176 8.50 -16.86 10.33
N ALA A 177 8.46 -18.19 10.26
CA ALA A 177 9.49 -19.01 9.62
C ALA A 177 9.14 -19.44 8.18
N ASP A 178 8.17 -18.79 7.53
CA ASP A 178 7.69 -19.18 6.20
C ASP A 178 8.80 -19.08 5.13
N ASP A 179 8.77 -19.95 4.13
CA ASP A 179 9.52 -19.75 2.90
C ASP A 179 8.85 -18.64 2.06
N LEU A 180 9.59 -17.56 1.82
CA LEU A 180 9.09 -16.40 1.11
C LEU A 180 9.49 -16.37 -0.38
N SER A 181 10.14 -17.40 -0.90
CA SER A 181 10.59 -17.46 -2.30
C SER A 181 9.46 -17.33 -3.33
N ARG A 182 8.22 -17.62 -2.91
CA ARG A 182 6.98 -17.41 -3.68
C ARG A 182 5.99 -16.49 -2.98
N ALA A 183 6.50 -15.51 -2.22
CA ALA A 183 5.67 -14.56 -1.49
C ALA A 183 5.60 -13.21 -2.19
N VAL A 184 4.42 -12.62 -2.17
CA VAL A 184 4.16 -11.21 -2.51
C VAL A 184 3.85 -10.47 -1.23
N PHE A 185 4.57 -9.40 -0.97
CA PHE A 185 4.26 -8.48 0.12
C PHE A 185 3.63 -7.22 -0.44
N LEU A 186 2.39 -6.96 -0.05
CA LEU A 186 1.69 -5.71 -0.30
C LEU A 186 1.98 -4.77 0.87
N PHE A 187 2.94 -3.90 0.70
CA PHE A 187 3.31 -2.84 1.62
C PHE A 187 2.71 -1.51 1.16
N HIS A 188 2.42 -0.60 2.12
CA HIS A 188 2.21 0.80 1.73
C HIS A 188 3.55 1.52 1.68
N SER A 189 4.38 1.45 2.73
CA SER A 189 5.70 2.09 2.76
C SER A 189 6.72 1.40 1.84
N PRO A 190 7.57 2.15 1.11
CA PRO A 190 8.72 1.60 0.40
C PRO A 190 9.88 1.27 1.35
N PRO A 191 10.83 0.42 0.91
CA PRO A 191 12.06 0.15 1.68
C PRO A 191 13.01 1.34 1.63
N TYR A 192 13.66 1.62 2.76
CA TYR A 192 14.63 2.71 2.92
C TYR A 192 15.82 2.62 1.96
N ARG A 193 16.27 3.78 1.45
CA ARG A 193 17.39 3.92 0.50
C ARG A 193 17.22 3.08 -0.75
N THR A 194 16.06 3.18 -1.35
CA THR A 194 15.75 2.67 -2.69
C THR A 194 15.42 3.82 -3.63
N ARG A 195 15.15 3.49 -4.88
CA ARG A 195 14.59 4.46 -5.84
C ARG A 195 13.13 4.78 -5.55
N LEU A 196 12.48 4.02 -4.66
CA LEU A 196 11.05 4.09 -4.39
C LEU A 196 10.69 5.00 -3.21
N ASP A 197 11.68 5.45 -2.42
CA ASP A 197 11.49 6.20 -1.18
C ASP A 197 12.09 7.61 -1.21
N ARG A 198 12.41 8.11 -2.39
CA ARG A 198 13.02 9.43 -2.59
C ARG A 198 11.96 10.53 -2.50
N ALA A 199 12.00 11.30 -1.41
CA ALA A 199 11.12 12.47 -1.21
C ALA A 199 11.79 13.79 -1.65
N ALA A 200 10.98 14.81 -1.90
CA ALA A 200 11.44 16.15 -2.31
C ALA A 200 11.89 16.99 -1.10
N LEU A 201 12.89 16.48 -0.37
CA LEU A 201 13.44 17.08 0.86
C LEU A 201 14.86 17.64 0.67
N ASP A 202 15.30 17.84 -0.56
CA ASP A 202 16.60 18.41 -0.87
C ASP A 202 16.74 19.79 -0.22
N ASP A 203 17.88 20.01 0.47
CA ASP A 203 18.21 21.25 1.17
C ASP A 203 17.20 21.67 2.26
N ARG A 204 16.31 20.77 2.69
CA ARG A 204 15.40 20.99 3.81
C ARG A 204 16.10 20.68 5.14
N GLU A 205 15.83 21.54 6.14
CA GLU A 205 16.37 21.39 7.50
C GLU A 205 15.25 21.59 8.53
N VAL A 206 15.34 20.86 9.64
CA VAL A 206 14.57 21.11 10.86
C VAL A 206 15.55 21.33 12.00
N ASP A 207 15.45 22.47 12.68
CA ASP A 207 16.36 22.89 13.74
C ASP A 207 17.87 22.84 13.35
N LYS A 208 18.18 23.20 12.10
CA LYS A 208 19.52 23.14 11.48
C LYS A 208 20.06 21.72 11.27
N VAL A 209 19.22 20.70 11.35
CA VAL A 209 19.53 19.33 11.00
C VAL A 209 19.01 19.07 9.59
N PRO A 210 19.86 18.71 8.60
CA PRO A 210 19.41 18.32 7.28
C PRO A 210 18.49 17.11 7.36
N LEU A 211 17.37 17.16 6.61
CA LEU A 211 16.47 16.01 6.51
C LEU A 211 17.05 14.95 5.57
N ASP A 212 16.85 13.69 5.92
CA ASP A 212 17.10 12.60 4.97
C ASP A 212 16.04 12.66 3.86
N VAL A 213 16.49 12.54 2.65
CA VAL A 213 15.62 12.51 1.47
C VAL A 213 14.99 11.12 1.25
N HIS A 214 15.50 10.12 1.95
CA HIS A 214 14.98 8.77 1.96
C HIS A 214 14.04 8.57 3.16
N VAL A 215 12.75 8.45 2.88
CA VAL A 215 11.68 8.40 3.90
C VAL A 215 11.05 7.01 4.05
N GLY A 216 11.61 6.01 3.38
CA GLY A 216 11.13 4.63 3.46
C GLY A 216 11.49 3.93 4.77
N SER A 217 10.96 2.74 4.98
CA SER A 217 11.16 1.94 6.19
C SER A 217 12.49 1.18 6.17
N ILE A 218 13.30 1.39 7.20
CA ILE A 218 14.53 0.61 7.47
C ILE A 218 14.17 -0.83 7.82
N ALA A 219 13.08 -1.03 8.55
CA ALA A 219 12.61 -2.37 8.92
C ALA A 219 12.22 -3.19 7.69
N ILE A 220 11.45 -2.59 6.77
CA ILE A 220 11.08 -3.24 5.50
C ILE A 220 12.35 -3.53 4.67
N ARG A 221 13.29 -2.58 4.60
CA ARG A 221 14.56 -2.79 3.89
C ARG A 221 15.31 -4.00 4.41
N ARG A 222 15.54 -4.07 5.72
CA ARG A 222 16.23 -5.18 6.39
C ARG A 222 15.49 -6.50 6.23
N PHE A 223 14.17 -6.47 6.37
CA PHE A 223 13.33 -7.64 6.16
C PHE A 223 13.48 -8.21 4.74
N VAL A 224 13.41 -7.36 3.73
CA VAL A 224 13.57 -7.79 2.32
C VAL A 224 14.99 -8.31 2.06
N GLU A 225 16.02 -7.66 2.59
CA GLU A 225 17.42 -8.13 2.48
C GLU A 225 17.62 -9.52 3.09
N GLU A 226 17.02 -9.78 4.24
CA GLU A 226 17.18 -11.04 4.96
C GLU A 226 16.31 -12.17 4.40
N ARG A 227 15.04 -11.87 4.09
CA ARG A 227 14.02 -12.90 3.82
C ARG A 227 13.75 -13.12 2.33
N GLN A 228 14.16 -12.21 1.47
CA GLN A 228 14.11 -12.30 0.00
C GLN A 228 12.75 -12.77 -0.56
N PRO A 229 11.61 -12.09 -0.25
CA PRO A 229 10.35 -12.42 -0.89
C PRO A 229 10.46 -12.25 -2.42
N LEU A 230 9.58 -12.93 -3.17
CA LEU A 230 9.58 -12.86 -4.64
C LEU A 230 9.38 -11.43 -5.14
N VAL A 231 8.34 -10.76 -4.63
CA VAL A 231 7.93 -9.41 -5.04
C VAL A 231 7.46 -8.62 -3.84
N THR A 232 7.77 -7.32 -3.83
CA THR A 232 7.17 -6.35 -2.91
C THR A 232 6.52 -5.20 -3.69
N LEU A 233 5.32 -4.79 -3.25
CA LEU A 233 4.50 -3.76 -3.87
C LEU A 233 4.39 -2.58 -2.91
N HIS A 234 4.59 -1.34 -3.40
CA HIS A 234 4.75 -0.13 -2.59
C HIS A 234 3.99 1.07 -3.13
N GLY A 235 3.61 1.97 -2.23
CA GLY A 235 3.01 3.27 -2.50
C GLY A 235 3.72 4.39 -1.73
N HIS A 236 2.93 5.30 -1.15
CA HIS A 236 3.28 6.30 -0.15
C HIS A 236 4.12 7.49 -0.63
N VAL A 237 5.25 7.30 -1.31
CA VAL A 237 6.14 8.40 -1.72
C VAL A 237 5.86 8.77 -3.16
N HIS A 238 4.93 9.70 -3.36
CA HIS A 238 4.33 10.00 -4.66
C HIS A 238 5.35 10.46 -5.70
N GLU A 239 6.29 11.33 -5.31
CA GLU A 239 7.28 11.94 -6.20
C GLU A 239 8.52 11.04 -6.45
N ALA A 240 8.62 9.90 -5.77
CA ALA A 240 9.82 9.07 -5.82
C ALA A 240 10.19 8.64 -7.25
N ALA A 241 9.21 8.21 -8.04
CA ALA A 241 9.45 7.78 -9.41
C ALA A 241 9.94 8.92 -10.33
N ARG A 242 9.46 10.15 -10.14
CA ARG A 242 9.92 11.33 -10.86
C ARG A 242 11.33 11.74 -10.45
N LEU A 243 11.62 11.74 -9.14
CA LEU A 243 12.93 12.18 -8.59
C LEU A 243 14.04 11.17 -8.85
N SER A 244 13.75 9.87 -8.76
CA SER A 244 14.71 8.79 -8.98
C SER A 244 14.79 8.30 -10.44
N SER A 245 13.84 8.73 -11.28
CA SER A 245 13.63 8.23 -12.65
C SER A 245 13.34 6.73 -12.70
N SER A 246 12.81 6.14 -11.61
CA SER A 246 12.44 4.72 -11.57
C SER A 246 11.26 4.47 -10.62
N TRP A 247 10.35 3.64 -11.05
CA TRP A 247 9.22 3.12 -10.26
C TRP A 247 9.45 1.67 -9.78
N GLN A 248 10.62 1.12 -10.06
CA GLN A 248 11.02 -0.22 -9.63
C GLN A 248 12.47 -0.20 -9.11
N ASP A 249 12.75 -1.14 -8.21
CA ASP A 249 14.08 -1.38 -7.68
C ASP A 249 14.27 -2.88 -7.39
N ARG A 250 15.47 -3.27 -6.99
CA ARG A 250 15.80 -4.64 -6.65
C ARG A 250 16.64 -4.72 -5.39
N ILE A 251 16.23 -5.61 -4.48
CA ILE A 251 16.98 -5.89 -3.25
C ILE A 251 17.35 -7.39 -3.24
N GLY A 252 18.58 -7.71 -3.60
CA GLY A 252 18.98 -9.10 -3.81
C GLY A 252 18.18 -9.75 -4.94
N ALA A 253 17.44 -10.82 -4.64
CA ALA A 253 16.57 -11.50 -5.59
C ALA A 253 15.17 -10.85 -5.70
N THR A 254 14.76 -10.07 -4.71
CA THR A 254 13.42 -9.48 -4.62
C THR A 254 13.23 -8.34 -5.63
N VAL A 255 12.14 -8.37 -6.38
CA VAL A 255 11.67 -7.27 -7.23
C VAL A 255 10.77 -6.36 -6.39
N CYS A 256 11.09 -5.05 -6.35
CA CYS A 256 10.32 -4.03 -5.63
C CYS A 256 9.63 -3.12 -6.66
N LEU A 257 8.30 -3.03 -6.61
CA LEU A 257 7.49 -2.26 -7.56
C LEU A 257 6.71 -1.16 -6.83
N SER A 258 6.64 0.04 -7.39
CA SER A 258 5.84 1.14 -6.85
C SER A 258 4.80 1.63 -7.85
N ALA A 259 3.58 1.84 -7.37
CA ALA A 259 2.51 2.50 -8.10
C ALA A 259 2.26 3.94 -7.62
N ALA A 260 3.07 4.46 -6.69
CA ALA A 260 2.98 5.85 -6.24
C ALA A 260 3.25 6.82 -7.39
N HIS A 261 2.43 7.89 -7.48
CA HIS A 261 2.53 8.89 -8.55
C HIS A 261 2.00 10.25 -8.08
N ASP A 262 2.74 11.31 -8.38
CA ASP A 262 2.43 12.69 -8.00
C ASP A 262 1.67 13.51 -9.06
N GLY A 263 1.36 12.92 -10.22
CA GLY A 263 0.53 13.51 -11.28
C GLY A 263 -0.96 13.15 -11.14
N PRO A 264 -1.83 13.66 -12.03
CA PRO A 264 -3.26 13.34 -12.03
C PRO A 264 -3.58 11.94 -12.59
N GLU A 265 -2.65 11.34 -13.31
CA GLU A 265 -2.83 10.06 -13.99
C GLU A 265 -2.94 8.90 -12.98
N LEU A 266 -3.57 7.81 -13.39
CA LEU A 266 -3.47 6.53 -12.73
C LEU A 266 -2.14 5.86 -13.09
N ALA A 267 -1.28 5.60 -12.12
CA ALA A 267 -0.13 4.72 -12.33
C ALA A 267 -0.57 3.26 -12.18
N LEU A 268 -0.65 2.55 -13.29
CA LEU A 268 -1.06 1.15 -13.35
C LEU A 268 0.15 0.26 -13.62
N VAL A 269 0.51 -0.59 -12.63
CA VAL A 269 1.57 -1.59 -12.76
C VAL A 269 0.96 -2.93 -13.15
N ARG A 270 1.53 -3.54 -14.20
CA ARG A 270 1.19 -4.89 -14.68
C ARG A 270 2.37 -5.81 -14.48
N PHE A 271 2.15 -6.95 -13.88
CA PHE A 271 3.20 -7.94 -13.68
C PHE A 271 2.66 -9.37 -13.67
N ASP A 272 3.55 -10.32 -13.88
CA ASP A 272 3.28 -11.75 -13.77
C ASP A 272 4.07 -12.32 -12.61
N LEU A 273 3.43 -13.11 -11.74
CA LEU A 273 4.10 -13.70 -10.57
C LEU A 273 5.16 -14.75 -10.94
N GLU A 274 5.12 -15.29 -12.15
CA GLU A 274 6.16 -16.19 -12.66
C GLU A 274 7.35 -15.45 -13.31
N ALA A 275 7.21 -14.12 -13.58
CA ALA A 275 8.24 -13.28 -14.19
C ALA A 275 8.11 -11.81 -13.74
N PRO A 276 8.18 -11.51 -12.42
CA PRO A 276 7.91 -10.17 -11.91
C PRO A 276 8.91 -9.09 -12.38
N GLU A 277 10.09 -9.49 -12.81
CA GLU A 277 11.11 -8.61 -13.40
C GLU A 277 10.70 -7.99 -14.75
N ALA A 278 9.72 -8.60 -15.42
CA ALA A 278 9.15 -8.11 -16.69
C ALA A 278 7.97 -7.13 -16.47
N ALA A 279 7.78 -6.65 -15.23
CA ALA A 279 6.72 -5.71 -14.90
C ALA A 279 6.78 -4.44 -15.77
N THR A 280 5.62 -3.90 -16.08
CA THR A 280 5.45 -2.63 -16.79
C THR A 280 4.61 -1.67 -15.98
N ARG A 281 4.82 -0.37 -16.14
CA ARG A 281 4.01 0.69 -15.55
C ARG A 281 3.55 1.65 -16.62
N GLU A 282 2.26 1.97 -16.61
CA GLU A 282 1.65 2.92 -17.51
C GLU A 282 0.98 4.03 -16.70
N LEU A 283 1.03 5.25 -17.18
CA LEU A 283 0.26 6.38 -16.67
C LEU A 283 -0.96 6.59 -17.57
N LEU A 284 -2.15 6.37 -17.02
CA LEU A 284 -3.44 6.41 -17.73
C LEU A 284 -4.22 7.69 -17.45
#